data_bcaa64ae7ca43f1d57f2b59ab0b833e1
#
_entry.id   bcaa64ae7ca43f1d57f2b59ab0b833e1
#
_cell.length_a   1.000
_cell.length_b   1.000
_cell.length_c   1.000
_cell.angle_alpha   90.00
_cell.angle_beta   90.00
_cell.angle_gamma   90.00
#
_symmetry.space_group_name_H-M   'P 1'
#
loop_
_entity.id
_entity.type
_entity.pdbx_description
1 polymer ?
#
loop_
_entity_poly.entity_id
_entity_poly.type
_entity_poly.pdbx_seq_one_letter_code
_entity_poly.pdbx_strand_id
1 'polypeptide(L)'
;MDTMRSLGPGALGMALVGTSVSVSHTLTDAPLFTAQAVRYAAASLLLLALARAAGARLVWPRGREWLWLAGLAASGLVLFNIAVVRGVAHAEPAVIAVAVACVPVLLGVIGPLLERQRPSRQVMLAAPVVVAGAVLVQGTGRTDATGVAWATLALACEAGFTLLAVPVLRRHGAWGVSVHCVWLGSLMFAVLAALTEPSSSLAALGSRQWLAVGYLAVLVTAAAFVLWYSTVAAVGAGRAGLLTGVAPLSAAAGGAFTGGGVPGAAVWAGLAVVVGGLVLGLRPRRTPGPDTTTNTMADSTADTTANTAPGTAPDTAPGTAPDTVRKNAPEPAPEPARESAQWAGSGG
;
A
#
# COMPACT_ATOMS: atom_id res chain seq x y z
N MET A 1 0.68 10.74 -16.55
CA MET A 1 -0.08 11.48 -15.52
C MET A 1 -0.69 10.57 -14.45
N ASP A 2 -0.92 9.29 -14.74
CA ASP A 2 -1.64 8.38 -13.82
C ASP A 2 -0.85 7.96 -12.57
N THR A 3 0.47 7.78 -12.70
CA THR A 3 1.31 7.37 -11.55
C THR A 3 1.35 8.43 -10.44
N MET A 4 1.42 9.72 -10.79
CA MET A 4 1.42 10.81 -9.79
C MET A 4 0.08 10.91 -9.04
N ARG A 5 -1.04 10.68 -9.73
CA ARG A 5 -2.37 10.65 -9.10
C ARG A 5 -2.51 9.47 -8.13
N SER A 6 -1.85 8.35 -8.39
CA SER A 6 -1.87 7.17 -7.53
C SER A 6 -0.98 7.29 -6.29
N LEU A 7 0.01 8.20 -6.28
CA LEU A 7 0.91 8.42 -5.14
C LEU A 7 0.31 9.38 -4.08
N GLY A 8 -0.55 10.31 -4.52
CA GLY A 8 -1.18 11.28 -3.62
C GLY A 8 -1.91 10.66 -2.42
N PRO A 9 -2.78 9.66 -2.64
CA PRO A 9 -3.45 8.96 -1.55
C PRO A 9 -2.47 8.35 -0.53
N GLY A 10 -1.41 7.69 -0.99
CA GLY A 10 -0.41 7.10 -0.10
C GLY A 10 0.38 8.13 0.71
N ALA A 11 0.74 9.26 0.07
CA ALA A 11 1.39 10.37 0.76
C ALA A 11 0.47 10.97 1.84
N LEU A 12 -0.81 11.15 1.54
CA LEU A 12 -1.80 11.61 2.52
C LEU A 12 -1.97 10.59 3.65
N GLY A 13 -2.07 9.30 3.33
CA GLY A 13 -2.14 8.23 4.33
C GLY A 13 -0.95 8.27 5.28
N MET A 14 0.28 8.40 4.76
CA MET A 14 1.49 8.50 5.58
C MET A 14 1.57 9.82 6.36
N ALA A 15 1.06 10.91 5.81
CA ALA A 15 0.94 12.17 6.55
C ALA A 15 0.00 12.01 7.77
N LEU A 16 -1.15 11.36 7.60
CA LEU A 16 -2.06 11.05 8.71
C LEU A 16 -1.40 10.14 9.76
N VAL A 17 -0.64 9.13 9.32
CA VAL A 17 0.13 8.27 10.23
C VAL A 17 1.15 9.09 11.02
N GLY A 18 1.88 10.02 10.39
CA GLY A 18 2.85 10.86 11.09
C GLY A 18 2.23 11.74 12.18
N THR A 19 1.03 12.28 11.96
CA THR A 19 0.32 13.07 12.99
C THR A 19 -0.10 12.23 14.21
N SER A 20 -0.19 10.90 14.06
CA SER A 20 -0.54 10.00 15.16
C SER A 20 0.46 10.04 16.32
N VAL A 21 1.72 10.38 16.05
CA VAL A 21 2.78 10.43 17.07
C VAL A 21 2.40 11.38 18.20
N SER A 22 2.00 12.61 17.88
CA SER A 22 1.59 13.61 18.88
C SER A 22 0.34 13.20 19.65
N VAL A 23 -0.63 12.55 18.98
CA VAL A 23 -1.88 12.13 19.60
C VAL A 23 -1.67 10.89 20.49
N SER A 24 -0.77 9.99 20.10
CA SER A 24 -0.48 8.76 20.86
C SER A 24 0.10 9.05 22.25
N HIS A 25 0.73 10.20 22.46
CA HIS A 25 1.19 10.61 23.78
C HIS A 25 0.04 10.72 24.82
N THR A 26 -1.18 11.04 24.39
CA THR A 26 -2.34 11.09 25.32
C THR A 26 -2.80 9.69 25.77
N LEU A 27 -2.31 8.64 25.13
CA LEU A 27 -2.64 7.25 25.46
C LEU A 27 -1.54 6.53 26.25
N THR A 28 -0.48 7.23 26.67
CA THR A 28 0.67 6.62 27.35
C THR A 28 0.25 5.93 28.65
N ASP A 29 -0.67 6.54 29.41
CA ASP A 29 -1.17 6.02 30.67
C ASP A 29 -2.46 5.19 30.54
N ALA A 30 -2.93 4.97 29.29
CA ALA A 30 -4.13 4.19 29.03
C ALA A 30 -3.81 2.69 29.02
N PRO A 31 -4.79 1.82 29.38
CA PRO A 31 -4.67 0.39 29.17
C PRO A 31 -4.48 0.12 27.67
N LEU A 32 -3.28 -0.36 27.29
CA LEU A 32 -2.85 -0.45 25.90
C LEU A 32 -3.80 -1.31 25.06
N PHE A 33 -4.06 -2.53 25.53
CA PHE A 33 -4.82 -3.50 24.73
C PHE A 33 -6.28 -3.12 24.63
N THR A 34 -6.89 -2.62 25.71
CA THR A 34 -8.27 -2.11 25.71
C THR A 34 -8.40 -0.90 24.78
N ALA A 35 -7.51 0.09 24.88
CA ALA A 35 -7.54 1.27 24.01
C ALA A 35 -7.41 0.90 22.51
N GLN A 36 -6.49 -0.03 22.19
CA GLN A 36 -6.33 -0.50 20.82
C GLN A 36 -7.51 -1.34 20.34
N ALA A 37 -8.07 -2.22 21.18
CA ALA A 37 -9.27 -2.99 20.84
C ALA A 37 -10.42 -2.06 20.44
N VAL A 38 -10.69 -1.04 21.26
CA VAL A 38 -11.74 -0.03 20.99
C VAL A 38 -11.44 0.77 19.72
N ARG A 39 -10.20 1.24 19.56
CA ARG A 39 -9.76 1.96 18.34
C ARG A 39 -10.05 1.15 17.10
N TYR A 40 -9.60 -0.11 17.05
CA TYR A 40 -9.76 -0.95 15.87
C TYR A 40 -11.19 -1.45 15.70
N ALA A 41 -11.99 -1.62 16.77
CA ALA A 41 -13.41 -1.90 16.68
C ALA A 41 -14.15 -0.73 16.01
N ALA A 42 -13.95 0.48 16.52
CA ALA A 42 -14.56 1.69 15.93
C ALA A 42 -14.13 1.89 14.46
N ALA A 43 -12.84 1.72 14.16
CA ALA A 43 -12.33 1.82 12.80
C ALA A 43 -12.91 0.74 11.88
N SER A 44 -13.11 -0.50 12.35
CA SER A 44 -13.68 -1.58 11.54
C SER A 44 -15.14 -1.33 11.20
N LEU A 45 -15.93 -0.82 12.15
CA LEU A 45 -17.32 -0.43 11.91
C LEU A 45 -17.41 0.71 10.91
N LEU A 46 -16.56 1.74 11.05
CA LEU A 46 -16.48 2.85 10.13
C LEU A 46 -16.06 2.39 8.73
N LEU A 47 -15.02 1.58 8.62
CA LEU A 47 -14.55 1.01 7.34
C LEU A 47 -15.64 0.20 6.65
N LEU A 48 -16.39 -0.60 7.41
CA LEU A 48 -17.49 -1.40 6.89
C LEU A 48 -18.63 -0.50 6.37
N ALA A 49 -18.97 0.55 7.10
CA ALA A 49 -19.98 1.54 6.68
C ALA A 49 -19.52 2.27 5.42
N LEU A 50 -18.29 2.78 5.39
CA LEU A 50 -17.73 3.49 4.24
C LEU A 50 -17.57 2.59 3.01
N ALA A 51 -17.13 1.34 3.18
CA ALA A 51 -17.01 0.37 2.10
C ALA A 51 -18.39 0.09 1.45
N ARG A 52 -19.44 -0.06 2.28
CA ARG A 52 -20.81 -0.22 1.78
C ARG A 52 -21.32 1.04 1.06
N ALA A 53 -21.09 2.22 1.63
CA ALA A 53 -21.45 3.50 1.01
C ALA A 53 -20.74 3.74 -0.33
N ALA A 54 -19.48 3.31 -0.43
CA ALA A 54 -18.69 3.37 -1.67
C ALA A 54 -19.04 2.25 -2.67
N GLY A 55 -19.99 1.38 -2.37
CA GLY A 55 -20.32 0.23 -3.23
C GLY A 55 -19.19 -0.80 -3.38
N ALA A 56 -18.24 -0.81 -2.46
CA ALA A 56 -17.10 -1.73 -2.52
C ALA A 56 -17.55 -3.17 -2.25
N ARG A 57 -17.14 -4.09 -3.12
CA ARG A 57 -17.42 -5.52 -2.96
C ARG A 57 -16.49 -6.10 -1.91
N LEU A 58 -17.00 -6.37 -0.72
CA LEU A 58 -16.28 -7.08 0.32
C LEU A 58 -16.39 -8.58 0.09
N VAL A 59 -15.26 -9.20 -0.23
CA VAL A 59 -15.16 -10.65 -0.48
C VAL A 59 -14.76 -11.34 0.83
N TRP A 60 -15.45 -12.44 1.17
CA TRP A 60 -15.10 -13.25 2.34
C TRP A 60 -13.80 -14.03 2.07
N PRO A 61 -12.84 -14.03 3.01
CA PRO A 61 -11.56 -14.74 2.85
C PRO A 61 -11.77 -16.26 2.76
N ARG A 62 -10.94 -16.93 1.96
CA ARG A 62 -10.99 -18.37 1.73
C ARG A 62 -9.64 -19.04 1.98
N GLY A 63 -9.66 -20.18 2.65
CA GLY A 63 -8.49 -21.03 2.86
C GLY A 63 -7.28 -20.25 3.40
N ARG A 64 -6.18 -20.21 2.64
CA ARG A 64 -4.92 -19.56 3.03
C ARG A 64 -4.97 -18.03 3.14
N GLU A 65 -6.01 -17.39 2.60
CA GLU A 65 -6.15 -15.92 2.73
C GLU A 65 -6.33 -15.49 4.18
N TRP A 66 -6.97 -16.33 5.00
CA TRP A 66 -7.07 -16.12 6.44
C TRP A 66 -5.71 -16.02 7.12
N LEU A 67 -4.74 -16.86 6.70
CA LEU A 67 -3.37 -16.81 7.25
C LEU A 67 -2.68 -15.51 6.91
N TRP A 68 -2.84 -15.03 5.67
CA TRP A 68 -2.26 -13.74 5.25
C TRP A 68 -2.89 -12.57 5.99
N LEU A 69 -4.22 -12.52 6.11
CA LEU A 69 -4.93 -11.44 6.80
C LEU A 69 -4.71 -11.48 8.32
N ALA A 70 -4.69 -12.66 8.92
CA ALA A 70 -4.37 -12.83 10.33
C ALA A 70 -2.90 -12.47 10.62
N GLY A 71 -1.97 -12.93 9.77
CA GLY A 71 -0.56 -12.55 9.85
C GLY A 71 -0.35 -11.05 9.69
N LEU A 72 -1.07 -10.43 8.76
CA LEU A 72 -1.09 -8.97 8.57
C LEU A 72 -1.56 -8.24 9.83
N ALA A 73 -2.68 -8.65 10.42
CA ALA A 73 -3.20 -8.06 11.63
C ALA A 73 -2.29 -8.31 12.84
N ALA A 74 -1.78 -9.54 12.98
CA ALA A 74 -0.88 -9.89 14.06
C ALA A 74 0.45 -9.11 13.98
N SER A 75 1.09 -9.05 12.80
CA SER A 75 2.35 -8.32 12.63
C SER A 75 2.14 -6.81 12.69
N GLY A 76 1.32 -6.28 11.80
CA GLY A 76 1.23 -4.83 11.60
C GLY A 76 0.47 -4.09 12.69
N LEU A 77 -0.44 -4.75 13.40
CA LEU A 77 -1.20 -4.11 14.46
C LEU A 77 -0.72 -4.56 15.84
N VAL A 78 -0.76 -5.85 16.14
CA VAL A 78 -0.53 -6.35 17.50
C VAL A 78 0.95 -6.34 17.86
N LEU A 79 1.78 -7.09 17.12
CA LEU A 79 3.21 -7.22 17.43
C LEU A 79 3.95 -5.89 17.27
N PHE A 80 3.59 -5.08 16.28
CA PHE A 80 4.16 -3.75 16.11
C PHE A 80 3.92 -2.88 17.35
N ASN A 81 2.67 -2.78 17.84
CA ASN A 81 2.37 -1.99 19.03
C ASN A 81 3.10 -2.53 20.26
N ILE A 82 3.16 -3.87 20.44
CA ILE A 82 3.91 -4.48 21.53
C ILE A 82 5.41 -4.16 21.42
N ALA A 83 5.98 -4.28 20.20
CA ALA A 83 7.40 -4.03 19.96
C ALA A 83 7.77 -2.57 20.27
N VAL A 84 6.94 -1.61 19.87
CA VAL A 84 7.15 -0.19 20.16
C VAL A 84 7.07 0.06 21.67
N VAL A 85 6.00 -0.39 22.36
CA VAL A 85 5.79 -0.14 23.79
C VAL A 85 6.85 -0.82 24.65
N ARG A 86 7.23 -2.08 24.32
CA ARG A 86 8.29 -2.78 25.06
C ARG A 86 9.67 -2.24 24.70
N GLY A 87 9.84 -1.81 23.44
CA GLY A 87 11.11 -1.27 22.96
C GLY A 87 11.52 0.03 23.65
N VAL A 88 10.59 0.93 23.96
CA VAL A 88 10.91 2.20 24.61
C VAL A 88 11.41 2.03 26.06
N ALA A 89 11.25 0.86 26.67
CA ALA A 89 11.85 0.54 27.97
C ALA A 89 13.37 0.28 27.86
N HIS A 90 13.88 -0.06 26.66
CA HIS A 90 15.25 -0.48 26.41
C HIS A 90 15.99 0.39 25.38
N ALA A 91 15.25 1.20 24.62
CA ALA A 91 15.78 2.07 23.58
C ALA A 91 15.09 3.44 23.64
N GLU A 92 15.86 4.49 23.37
CA GLU A 92 15.25 5.79 23.15
C GLU A 92 14.33 5.75 21.92
N PRO A 93 13.19 6.46 21.92
CA PRO A 93 12.22 6.42 20.82
C PRO A 93 12.82 6.68 19.43
N ALA A 94 13.88 7.48 19.36
CA ALA A 94 14.60 7.76 18.13
C ALA A 94 15.17 6.48 17.48
N VAL A 95 15.67 5.52 18.27
CA VAL A 95 16.22 4.25 17.74
C VAL A 95 15.15 3.42 17.05
N ILE A 96 13.97 3.32 17.66
CA ILE A 96 12.84 2.59 17.08
C ILE A 96 12.35 3.29 15.81
N ALA A 97 12.25 4.61 15.85
CA ALA A 97 11.83 5.41 14.70
C ALA A 97 12.81 5.28 13.52
N VAL A 98 14.12 5.28 13.78
CA VAL A 98 15.16 5.05 12.74
C VAL A 98 15.06 3.63 12.19
N ALA A 99 14.84 2.61 13.02
CA ALA A 99 14.66 1.25 12.54
C ALA A 99 13.44 1.16 11.60
N VAL A 100 12.29 1.70 12.00
CA VAL A 100 11.07 1.76 11.16
C VAL A 100 11.31 2.56 9.87
N ALA A 101 12.11 3.62 9.92
CA ALA A 101 12.48 4.40 8.73
C ALA A 101 13.28 3.59 7.68
N CYS A 102 13.83 2.41 8.05
CA CYS A 102 14.47 1.49 7.10
C CYS A 102 13.47 0.66 6.26
N VAL A 103 12.18 0.72 6.54
CA VAL A 103 11.11 0.01 5.80
C VAL A 103 11.21 0.19 4.28
N PRO A 104 11.48 1.39 3.71
CA PRO A 104 11.60 1.55 2.26
C PRO A 104 12.64 0.64 1.62
N VAL A 105 13.73 0.34 2.32
CA VAL A 105 14.76 -0.60 1.82
C VAL A 105 14.20 -2.01 1.72
N LEU A 106 13.53 -2.49 2.79
CA LEU A 106 12.92 -3.82 2.80
C LEU A 106 11.82 -3.94 1.73
N LEU A 107 10.93 -2.97 1.65
CA LEU A 107 9.86 -2.97 0.66
C LEU A 107 10.39 -2.84 -0.76
N GLY A 108 11.47 -2.07 -0.96
CA GLY A 108 12.13 -1.90 -2.26
C GLY A 108 12.76 -3.18 -2.80
N VAL A 109 13.19 -4.08 -1.92
CA VAL A 109 13.78 -5.39 -2.28
C VAL A 109 12.72 -6.49 -2.29
N ILE A 110 12.04 -6.69 -1.17
CA ILE A 110 11.15 -7.84 -0.95
C ILE A 110 9.83 -7.66 -1.70
N GLY A 111 9.29 -6.45 -1.78
CA GLY A 111 8.02 -6.16 -2.46
C GLY A 111 8.00 -6.66 -3.90
N PRO A 112 8.91 -6.18 -4.77
CA PRO A 112 8.99 -6.66 -6.16
C PRO A 112 9.22 -8.17 -6.27
N LEU A 113 10.02 -8.77 -5.37
CA LEU A 113 10.24 -10.22 -5.37
C LEU A 113 8.95 -11.00 -5.12
N LEU A 114 8.10 -10.56 -4.18
CA LEU A 114 6.77 -11.16 -3.95
C LEU A 114 5.84 -10.97 -5.15
N GLU A 115 5.97 -9.88 -5.87
CA GLU A 115 5.24 -9.58 -7.10
C GLU A 115 5.86 -10.26 -8.34
N ARG A 116 6.91 -11.09 -8.16
CA ARG A 116 7.69 -11.75 -9.23
C ARG A 116 8.31 -10.75 -10.21
N GLN A 117 8.68 -9.58 -9.73
CA GLN A 117 9.33 -8.53 -10.49
C GLN A 117 10.75 -8.28 -10.00
N ARG A 118 11.59 -7.68 -10.85
CA ARG A 118 12.93 -7.25 -10.44
C ARG A 118 12.86 -5.94 -9.66
N PRO A 119 13.62 -5.78 -8.55
CA PRO A 119 13.73 -4.52 -7.84
C PRO A 119 14.13 -3.37 -8.79
N SER A 120 13.45 -2.24 -8.64
CA SER A 120 13.73 -1.06 -9.44
C SER A 120 15.02 -0.39 -8.98
N ARG A 121 15.98 -0.14 -9.89
CA ARG A 121 17.22 0.59 -9.56
C ARG A 121 16.94 1.96 -8.92
N GLN A 122 15.91 2.65 -9.37
CA GLN A 122 15.52 3.94 -8.81
C GLN A 122 15.11 3.82 -7.33
N VAL A 123 14.28 2.82 -6.99
CA VAL A 123 13.86 2.56 -5.61
C VAL A 123 15.06 2.14 -4.77
N MET A 124 15.94 1.29 -5.29
CA MET A 124 17.15 0.83 -4.60
C MET A 124 18.12 1.97 -4.26
N LEU A 125 18.21 2.99 -5.12
CA LEU A 125 19.04 4.17 -4.86
C LEU A 125 18.33 5.19 -3.96
N ALA A 126 17.01 5.35 -4.11
CA ALA A 126 16.23 6.32 -3.36
C ALA A 126 15.99 5.89 -1.90
N ALA A 127 15.79 4.60 -1.65
CA ALA A 127 15.47 4.11 -0.32
C ALA A 127 16.56 4.44 0.73
N PRO A 128 17.85 4.22 0.51
CA PRO A 128 18.90 4.64 1.44
C PRO A 128 18.94 6.17 1.67
N VAL A 129 18.62 6.98 0.65
CA VAL A 129 18.56 8.44 0.78
C VAL A 129 17.40 8.84 1.70
N VAL A 130 16.21 8.24 1.53
CA VAL A 130 15.07 8.46 2.42
C VAL A 130 15.41 8.05 3.86
N VAL A 131 16.06 6.91 4.04
CA VAL A 131 16.52 6.43 5.36
C VAL A 131 17.51 7.42 5.99
N ALA A 132 18.52 7.86 5.24
CA ALA A 132 19.51 8.84 5.73
C ALA A 132 18.83 10.15 6.17
N GLY A 133 17.86 10.64 5.39
CA GLY A 133 17.06 11.80 5.76
C GLY A 133 16.23 11.58 7.03
N ALA A 134 15.61 10.41 7.17
CA ALA A 134 14.85 10.07 8.37
C ALA A 134 15.75 9.97 9.62
N VAL A 135 16.97 9.43 9.49
CA VAL A 135 17.97 9.42 10.57
C VAL A 135 18.34 10.83 11.00
N LEU A 136 18.52 11.74 10.05
CA LEU A 136 18.79 13.15 10.36
C LEU A 136 17.63 13.84 11.08
N VAL A 137 16.37 13.49 10.73
CA VAL A 137 15.17 14.03 11.39
C VAL A 137 15.03 13.49 12.82
N GLN A 138 15.21 12.18 13.01
CA GLN A 138 14.98 11.51 14.28
C GLN A 138 16.17 11.62 15.24
N GLY A 139 17.37 11.84 14.71
CA GLY A 139 18.61 11.78 15.48
C GLY A 139 19.04 10.35 15.79
N THR A 140 20.02 10.24 16.66
CA THR A 140 20.52 8.97 17.21
C THR A 140 20.20 8.91 18.70
N GLY A 141 19.80 7.72 19.16
CA GLY A 141 19.46 7.50 20.57
C GLY A 141 20.32 6.39 21.17
N ARG A 142 20.27 6.29 22.51
CA ARG A 142 20.91 5.18 23.27
C ARG A 142 19.99 3.96 23.26
N THR A 143 20.63 2.77 23.24
CA THR A 143 19.92 1.50 23.27
C THR A 143 20.82 0.41 23.84
N ASP A 144 20.20 -0.65 24.34
CA ASP A 144 20.87 -1.92 24.68
C ASP A 144 20.55 -3.00 23.62
N ALA A 145 21.09 -4.20 23.78
CA ALA A 145 20.84 -5.31 22.84
C ALA A 145 19.35 -5.69 22.76
N THR A 146 18.61 -5.59 23.87
CA THR A 146 17.18 -5.86 23.94
C THR A 146 16.40 -4.79 23.16
N GLY A 147 16.79 -3.52 23.30
CA GLY A 147 16.21 -2.41 22.53
C GLY A 147 16.43 -2.58 21.04
N VAL A 148 17.62 -3.00 20.60
CA VAL A 148 17.89 -3.32 19.19
C VAL A 148 16.99 -4.45 18.69
N ALA A 149 16.78 -5.50 19.49
CA ALA A 149 15.88 -6.60 19.12
C ALA A 149 14.43 -6.13 18.95
N TRP A 150 13.90 -5.29 19.85
CA TRP A 150 12.58 -4.70 19.74
C TRP A 150 12.46 -3.76 18.53
N ALA A 151 13.46 -2.93 18.26
CA ALA A 151 13.50 -2.05 17.11
C ALA A 151 13.51 -2.86 15.79
N THR A 152 14.27 -3.94 15.73
CA THR A 152 14.30 -4.86 14.58
C THR A 152 12.93 -5.56 14.39
N LEU A 153 12.28 -5.98 15.48
CA LEU A 153 10.95 -6.55 15.41
C LEU A 153 9.94 -5.52 14.90
N ALA A 154 9.99 -4.27 15.37
CA ALA A 154 9.13 -3.20 14.89
C ALA A 154 9.31 -2.95 13.38
N LEU A 155 10.57 -2.90 12.90
CA LEU A 155 10.88 -2.81 11.47
C LEU A 155 10.28 -3.98 10.68
N ALA A 156 10.47 -5.22 11.15
CA ALA A 156 9.93 -6.41 10.48
C ALA A 156 8.40 -6.41 10.45
N CYS A 157 7.77 -5.99 11.54
CA CYS A 157 6.32 -5.85 11.65
C CYS A 157 5.76 -4.80 10.70
N GLU A 158 6.39 -3.65 10.61
CA GLU A 158 5.98 -2.56 9.70
C GLU A 158 6.13 -2.97 8.23
N ALA A 159 7.24 -3.62 7.87
CA ALA A 159 7.40 -4.20 6.54
C ALA A 159 6.34 -5.29 6.29
N GLY A 160 6.10 -6.16 7.27
CA GLY A 160 5.08 -7.21 7.22
C GLY A 160 3.68 -6.67 6.99
N PHE A 161 3.32 -5.54 7.59
CA PHE A 161 2.03 -4.87 7.38
C PHE A 161 1.75 -4.56 5.90
N THR A 162 2.77 -4.25 5.13
CA THR A 162 2.61 -4.03 3.68
C THR A 162 2.77 -5.31 2.87
N LEU A 163 3.80 -6.11 3.17
CA LEU A 163 4.16 -7.28 2.36
C LEU A 163 3.13 -8.42 2.46
N LEU A 164 2.56 -8.65 3.66
CA LEU A 164 1.54 -9.69 3.86
C LEU A 164 0.20 -9.35 3.20
N ALA A 165 -0.04 -8.07 2.88
CA ALA A 165 -1.21 -7.65 2.11
C ALA A 165 -1.09 -7.99 0.62
N VAL A 166 0.12 -8.01 0.04
CA VAL A 166 0.35 -8.17 -1.41
C VAL A 166 -0.37 -9.40 -1.99
N PRO A 167 -0.29 -10.62 -1.39
CA PRO A 167 -0.94 -11.80 -1.95
C PRO A 167 -2.47 -11.71 -2.01
N VAL A 168 -3.09 -10.97 -1.10
CA VAL A 168 -4.55 -10.90 -0.97
C VAL A 168 -5.15 -9.63 -1.58
N LEU A 169 -4.31 -8.61 -1.84
CA LEU A 169 -4.73 -7.30 -2.28
C LEU A 169 -5.45 -7.32 -3.64
N ARG A 170 -5.03 -8.20 -4.57
CA ARG A 170 -5.68 -8.35 -5.89
C ARG A 170 -7.15 -8.80 -5.80
N ARG A 171 -7.48 -9.67 -4.85
CA ARG A 171 -8.83 -10.22 -4.70
C ARG A 171 -9.70 -9.38 -3.78
N HIS A 172 -9.14 -8.93 -2.66
CA HIS A 172 -9.89 -8.19 -1.65
C HIS A 172 -9.94 -6.68 -1.92
N GLY A 173 -9.01 -6.16 -2.72
CA GLY A 173 -8.83 -4.71 -2.89
C GLY A 173 -8.42 -4.00 -1.61
N ALA A 174 -8.19 -2.70 -1.69
CA ALA A 174 -7.80 -1.89 -0.53
C ALA A 174 -8.86 -1.91 0.59
N TRP A 175 -10.13 -1.80 0.23
CA TRP A 175 -11.25 -1.84 1.19
C TRP A 175 -11.33 -3.18 1.94
N GLY A 176 -11.26 -4.29 1.19
CA GLY A 176 -11.36 -5.63 1.80
C GLY A 176 -10.19 -5.93 2.72
N VAL A 177 -8.95 -5.61 2.30
CA VAL A 177 -7.76 -5.79 3.15
C VAL A 177 -7.86 -4.94 4.40
N SER A 178 -8.24 -3.66 4.28
CA SER A 178 -8.38 -2.77 5.44
C SER A 178 -9.44 -3.27 6.42
N VAL A 179 -10.64 -3.61 5.94
CA VAL A 179 -11.72 -4.13 6.78
C VAL A 179 -11.28 -5.40 7.51
N HIS A 180 -10.77 -6.41 6.77
CA HIS A 180 -10.41 -7.70 7.36
C HIS A 180 -9.21 -7.60 8.32
N CYS A 181 -8.21 -6.79 8.00
CA CYS A 181 -7.07 -6.57 8.89
C CYS A 181 -7.51 -5.91 10.21
N VAL A 182 -8.34 -4.87 10.13
CA VAL A 182 -8.69 -4.04 11.29
C VAL A 182 -9.61 -4.78 12.26
N TRP A 183 -10.64 -5.52 11.78
CA TRP A 183 -11.48 -6.28 12.71
C TRP A 183 -10.75 -7.48 13.32
N LEU A 184 -9.86 -8.16 12.56
CA LEU A 184 -9.00 -9.21 13.13
C LEU A 184 -8.06 -8.63 14.19
N GLY A 185 -7.46 -7.49 13.93
CA GLY A 185 -6.64 -6.78 14.92
C GLY A 185 -7.43 -6.39 16.17
N SER A 186 -8.67 -5.89 15.99
CA SER A 186 -9.56 -5.60 17.11
C SER A 186 -9.83 -6.83 17.97
N LEU A 187 -10.15 -7.96 17.34
CA LEU A 187 -10.40 -9.22 18.04
C LEU A 187 -9.15 -9.68 18.81
N MET A 188 -7.97 -9.64 18.19
CA MET A 188 -6.72 -10.02 18.84
C MET A 188 -6.42 -9.13 20.05
N PHE A 189 -6.60 -7.82 19.93
CA PHE A 189 -6.43 -6.89 21.04
C PHE A 189 -7.49 -7.09 22.14
N ALA A 190 -8.75 -7.38 21.79
CA ALA A 190 -9.80 -7.67 22.75
C ALA A 190 -9.47 -8.94 23.56
N VAL A 191 -8.93 -9.97 22.90
CA VAL A 191 -8.48 -11.19 23.59
C VAL A 191 -7.31 -10.87 24.54
N LEU A 192 -6.31 -10.09 24.07
CA LEU A 192 -5.19 -9.69 24.93
C LEU A 192 -5.65 -8.83 26.11
N ALA A 193 -6.56 -7.88 25.89
CA ALA A 193 -7.14 -7.08 26.96
C ALA A 193 -7.85 -7.95 28.00
N ALA A 194 -8.69 -8.89 27.55
CA ALA A 194 -9.41 -9.79 28.45
C ALA A 194 -8.49 -10.71 29.27
N LEU A 195 -7.31 -11.06 28.73
CA LEU A 195 -6.35 -11.94 29.40
C LEU A 195 -5.38 -11.20 30.34
N THR A 196 -5.12 -9.92 30.08
CA THR A 196 -4.00 -9.21 30.74
C THR A 196 -4.40 -7.93 31.45
N GLU A 197 -5.55 -7.35 31.14
CA GLU A 197 -6.00 -6.09 31.73
C GLU A 197 -7.26 -6.29 32.59
N PRO A 198 -7.45 -5.47 33.66
CA PRO A 198 -8.64 -5.53 34.48
C PRO A 198 -9.92 -5.24 33.66
N SER A 199 -11.05 -5.82 34.08
CA SER A 199 -12.36 -5.57 33.44
C SER A 199 -12.81 -4.10 33.52
N SER A 200 -12.25 -3.33 34.46
CA SER A 200 -12.48 -1.89 34.61
C SER A 200 -11.69 -1.00 33.63
N SER A 201 -10.79 -1.57 32.83
CA SER A 201 -9.91 -0.82 31.93
C SER A 201 -10.67 0.09 30.98
N LEU A 202 -11.84 -0.33 30.50
CA LEU A 202 -12.67 0.50 29.63
C LEU A 202 -13.20 1.75 30.32
N ALA A 203 -13.59 1.62 31.62
CA ALA A 203 -14.06 2.74 32.42
C ALA A 203 -12.93 3.68 32.86
N ALA A 204 -11.68 3.21 32.82
CA ALA A 204 -10.51 4.02 33.10
C ALA A 204 -10.15 5.03 32.02
N LEU A 205 -10.72 4.91 30.81
CA LEU A 205 -10.48 5.83 29.71
C LEU A 205 -11.16 7.19 29.95
N GLY A 206 -10.36 8.23 30.14
CA GLY A 206 -10.85 9.61 30.28
C GLY A 206 -11.27 10.24 28.93
N SER A 207 -11.93 11.39 28.97
CA SER A 207 -12.46 12.08 27.79
C SER A 207 -11.38 12.41 26.74
N ARG A 208 -10.18 12.82 27.19
CA ARG A 208 -9.05 13.08 26.28
C ARG A 208 -8.59 11.82 25.55
N GLN A 209 -8.56 10.68 26.24
CA GLN A 209 -8.18 9.39 25.66
C GLN A 209 -9.23 8.90 24.67
N TRP A 210 -10.53 9.12 24.95
CA TRP A 210 -11.61 8.83 23.99
C TRP A 210 -11.48 9.67 22.71
N LEU A 211 -11.15 10.96 22.82
CA LEU A 211 -10.90 11.81 21.64
C LEU A 211 -9.69 11.32 20.84
N ALA A 212 -8.60 10.94 21.53
CA ALA A 212 -7.42 10.38 20.88
C ALA A 212 -7.74 9.05 20.15
N VAL A 213 -8.46 8.13 20.81
CA VAL A 213 -8.92 6.87 20.22
C VAL A 213 -9.79 7.14 19.00
N GLY A 214 -10.74 8.07 19.07
CA GLY A 214 -11.59 8.47 17.94
C GLY A 214 -10.78 9.02 16.76
N TYR A 215 -9.85 9.95 17.02
CA TYR A 215 -8.94 10.48 16.00
C TYR A 215 -8.14 9.38 15.33
N LEU A 216 -7.51 8.51 16.11
CA LEU A 216 -6.70 7.40 15.61
C LEU A 216 -7.54 6.38 14.85
N ALA A 217 -8.78 6.11 15.26
CA ALA A 217 -9.68 5.20 14.57
C ALA A 217 -10.09 5.74 13.19
N VAL A 218 -10.50 7.01 13.12
CA VAL A 218 -11.05 7.61 11.90
C VAL A 218 -9.94 7.94 10.89
N LEU A 219 -8.95 8.73 11.30
CA LEU A 219 -7.96 9.28 10.38
C LEU A 219 -6.78 8.33 10.17
N VAL A 220 -6.20 7.81 11.25
CA VAL A 220 -4.97 7.03 11.19
C VAL A 220 -5.21 5.57 10.83
N THR A 221 -6.39 5.02 11.18
CA THR A 221 -6.73 3.63 10.85
C THR A 221 -7.64 3.56 9.64
N ALA A 222 -8.87 4.10 9.72
CA ALA A 222 -9.83 3.90 8.64
C ALA A 222 -9.39 4.60 7.34
N ALA A 223 -9.11 5.90 7.39
CA ALA A 223 -8.73 6.66 6.19
C ALA A 223 -7.33 6.24 5.69
N ALA A 224 -6.32 6.25 6.56
CA ALA A 224 -4.94 5.99 6.13
C ALA A 224 -4.75 4.59 5.55
N PHE A 225 -5.41 3.55 6.08
CA PHE A 225 -5.26 2.18 5.59
C PHE A 225 -5.83 2.00 4.18
N VAL A 226 -7.01 2.56 3.90
CA VAL A 226 -7.59 2.51 2.55
C VAL A 226 -6.71 3.27 1.56
N LEU A 227 -6.22 4.46 1.94
CA LEU A 227 -5.32 5.25 1.12
C LEU A 227 -4.01 4.52 0.86
N TRP A 228 -3.43 3.90 1.89
CA TRP A 228 -2.19 3.13 1.80
C TRP A 228 -2.33 1.92 0.87
N TYR A 229 -3.30 1.03 1.14
CA TYR A 229 -3.50 -0.16 0.32
C TYR A 229 -3.97 0.14 -1.10
N SER A 230 -4.69 1.25 -1.33
CA SER A 230 -4.99 1.73 -2.67
C SER A 230 -3.71 2.10 -3.43
N THR A 231 -2.77 2.74 -2.76
CA THR A 231 -1.47 3.08 -3.34
C THR A 231 -0.61 1.84 -3.59
N VAL A 232 -0.52 0.93 -2.62
CA VAL A 232 0.21 -0.35 -2.79
C VAL A 232 -0.36 -1.15 -3.97
N ALA A 233 -1.68 -1.20 -4.12
CA ALA A 233 -2.33 -1.87 -5.25
C ALA A 233 -1.99 -1.21 -6.60
N ALA A 234 -1.85 0.12 -6.63
CA ALA A 234 -1.64 0.88 -7.86
C ALA A 234 -0.17 0.94 -8.32
N VAL A 235 0.77 1.07 -7.38
CA VAL A 235 2.19 1.31 -7.72
C VAL A 235 3.14 0.22 -7.24
N GLY A 236 2.64 -0.80 -6.54
CA GLY A 236 3.41 -1.88 -5.92
C GLY A 236 4.05 -1.49 -4.59
N ALA A 237 4.38 -2.50 -3.76
CA ALA A 237 4.91 -2.31 -2.41
C ALA A 237 6.24 -1.55 -2.40
N GLY A 238 7.14 -1.80 -3.36
CA GLY A 238 8.44 -1.15 -3.42
C GLY A 238 8.39 0.36 -3.61
N ARG A 239 7.52 0.86 -4.50
CA ARG A 239 7.34 2.31 -4.71
C ARG A 239 6.52 2.95 -3.61
N ALA A 240 5.46 2.29 -3.17
CA ALA A 240 4.66 2.75 -2.05
C ALA A 240 5.52 2.91 -0.80
N GLY A 241 6.46 1.98 -0.55
CA GLY A 241 7.38 2.01 0.58
C GLY A 241 8.18 3.30 0.71
N LEU A 242 8.55 3.96 -0.40
CA LEU A 242 9.23 5.25 -0.32
C LEU A 242 8.38 6.33 0.37
N LEU A 243 7.05 6.26 0.23
CA LEU A 243 6.15 7.24 0.85
C LEU A 243 6.11 7.17 2.37
N THR A 244 6.64 6.10 2.99
CA THR A 244 6.78 6.05 4.47
C THR A 244 7.67 7.17 4.99
N GLY A 245 8.58 7.72 4.16
CA GLY A 245 9.36 8.92 4.47
C GLY A 245 8.52 10.19 4.68
N VAL A 246 7.24 10.20 4.28
CA VAL A 246 6.33 11.33 4.55
C VAL A 246 5.91 11.38 6.01
N ALA A 247 5.85 10.24 6.71
CA ALA A 247 5.42 10.19 8.10
C ALA A 247 6.33 11.00 9.05
N PRO A 248 7.67 10.90 9.01
CA PRO A 248 8.54 11.76 9.81
C PRO A 248 8.38 13.27 9.47
N LEU A 249 8.09 13.61 8.20
CA LEU A 249 7.84 15.00 7.80
C LEU A 249 6.60 15.56 8.51
N SER A 250 5.50 14.82 8.47
CA SER A 250 4.25 15.25 9.12
C SER A 250 4.32 15.17 10.65
N ALA A 251 5.08 14.23 11.21
CA ALA A 251 5.34 14.16 12.65
C ALA A 251 6.10 15.41 13.14
N ALA A 252 7.15 15.83 12.43
CA ALA A 252 7.92 17.02 12.75
C ALA A 252 7.06 18.29 12.63
N ALA A 253 6.25 18.40 11.58
CA ALA A 253 5.31 19.50 11.41
C ALA A 253 4.26 19.51 12.55
N GLY A 254 3.65 18.37 12.85
CA GLY A 254 2.68 18.23 13.95
C GLY A 254 3.27 18.63 15.30
N GLY A 255 4.50 18.23 15.61
CA GLY A 255 5.22 18.62 16.81
C GLY A 255 5.40 20.13 16.94
N ALA A 256 5.75 20.80 15.86
CA ALA A 256 5.89 22.26 15.84
C ALA A 256 4.56 22.99 16.14
N PHE A 257 3.43 22.49 15.62
CA PHE A 257 2.09 23.07 15.88
C PHE A 257 1.57 22.78 17.30
N THR A 258 2.01 21.69 17.94
CA THR A 258 1.58 21.31 19.30
C THR A 258 2.47 21.89 20.41
N GLY A 259 3.33 22.87 20.10
CA GLY A 259 4.17 23.57 21.10
C GLY A 259 5.56 22.97 21.30
N GLY A 260 5.99 22.03 20.46
CA GLY A 260 7.34 21.43 20.49
C GLY A 260 8.48 22.33 20.00
N GLY A 261 8.18 23.60 19.69
CA GLY A 261 9.18 24.56 19.20
C GLY A 261 9.51 24.40 17.71
N VAL A 262 10.34 25.33 17.20
CA VAL A 262 10.80 25.29 15.80
C VAL A 262 11.83 24.18 15.63
N PRO A 263 11.68 23.29 14.66
CA PRO A 263 12.65 22.21 14.40
C PRO A 263 14.06 22.76 14.16
N GLY A 264 15.07 22.12 14.73
CA GLY A 264 16.47 22.49 14.54
C GLY A 264 16.96 22.30 13.09
N ALA A 265 18.13 22.86 12.78
CA ALA A 265 18.71 22.81 11.44
C ALA A 265 18.89 21.38 10.90
N ALA A 266 19.25 20.42 11.76
CA ALA A 266 19.40 19.01 11.39
C ALA A 266 18.08 18.40 10.92
N VAL A 267 16.95 18.74 11.56
CA VAL A 267 15.61 18.29 11.16
C VAL A 267 15.29 18.85 9.77
N TRP A 268 15.51 20.13 9.52
CA TRP A 268 15.29 20.74 8.20
C TRP A 268 16.16 20.11 7.11
N ALA A 269 17.45 19.86 7.42
CA ALA A 269 18.34 19.14 6.51
C ALA A 269 17.83 17.73 6.21
N GLY A 270 17.42 16.99 7.24
CA GLY A 270 16.85 15.64 7.09
C GLY A 270 15.56 15.65 6.25
N LEU A 271 14.67 16.62 6.47
CA LEU A 271 13.46 16.79 5.64
C LEU A 271 13.80 17.02 4.17
N ALA A 272 14.78 17.89 3.87
CA ALA A 272 15.25 18.14 2.51
C ALA A 272 15.80 16.86 1.85
N VAL A 273 16.57 16.06 2.60
CA VAL A 273 17.11 14.76 2.13
C VAL A 273 15.98 13.75 1.85
N VAL A 274 14.98 13.65 2.74
CA VAL A 274 13.81 12.78 2.51
C VAL A 274 13.08 13.19 1.23
N VAL A 275 12.79 14.47 1.05
CA VAL A 275 12.11 14.99 -0.17
C VAL A 275 12.95 14.68 -1.40
N GLY A 276 14.27 14.89 -1.35
CA GLY A 276 15.20 14.54 -2.44
C GLY A 276 15.13 13.05 -2.81
N GLY A 277 15.14 12.18 -1.81
CA GLY A 277 14.98 10.72 -1.98
C GLY A 277 13.63 10.34 -2.61
N LEU A 278 12.53 10.94 -2.14
CA LEU A 278 11.20 10.74 -2.73
C LEU A 278 11.16 11.17 -4.20
N VAL A 279 11.68 12.35 -4.52
CA VAL A 279 11.74 12.84 -5.91
C VAL A 279 12.58 11.90 -6.77
N LEU A 280 13.72 11.42 -6.28
CA LEU A 280 14.58 10.47 -6.99
C LEU A 280 13.85 9.16 -7.30
N GLY A 281 13.19 8.57 -6.29
CA GLY A 281 12.59 7.24 -6.40
C GLY A 281 11.25 7.20 -7.13
N LEU A 282 10.50 8.31 -7.11
CA LEU A 282 9.15 8.39 -7.68
C LEU A 282 9.12 8.99 -9.09
N ARG A 283 10.27 9.41 -9.64
CA ARG A 283 10.34 9.91 -11.03
C ARG A 283 9.75 8.89 -12.01
N PRO A 284 8.93 9.32 -12.99
CA PRO A 284 8.47 8.45 -14.06
C PRO A 284 9.66 7.83 -14.80
N ARG A 285 9.61 6.52 -15.09
CA ARG A 285 10.60 5.92 -15.99
C ARG A 285 10.46 6.61 -17.34
N ARG A 286 11.53 7.21 -17.82
CA ARG A 286 11.63 7.52 -19.27
C ARG A 286 11.68 6.16 -19.95
N THR A 287 10.63 5.78 -20.64
CA THR A 287 10.68 4.72 -21.66
C THR A 287 11.72 5.20 -22.68
N PRO A 288 12.76 4.41 -23.03
CA PRO A 288 13.56 4.71 -24.17
C PRO A 288 12.58 4.83 -25.35
N GLY A 289 12.59 5.95 -26.05
CA GLY A 289 11.85 6.09 -27.30
C GLY A 289 12.29 4.98 -28.24
N PRO A 290 11.45 4.55 -29.20
CA PRO A 290 11.87 3.61 -30.22
C PRO A 290 13.14 4.19 -30.85
N ASP A 291 14.20 3.39 -30.82
CA ASP A 291 15.49 3.75 -31.37
C ASP A 291 15.29 4.20 -32.83
N THR A 292 15.53 5.48 -33.08
CA THR A 292 15.50 6.11 -34.42
C THR A 292 16.71 5.66 -35.30
N THR A 293 17.33 4.56 -34.94
CA THR A 293 18.53 4.04 -35.62
C THR A 293 18.24 3.00 -36.70
N THR A 294 16.99 2.80 -37.10
CA THR A 294 16.67 1.82 -38.17
C THR A 294 16.28 2.47 -39.50
N ASN A 295 16.53 3.77 -39.69
CA ASN A 295 16.18 4.43 -40.99
C ASN A 295 17.38 5.04 -41.71
N THR A 296 18.61 4.50 -41.54
CA THR A 296 19.78 5.00 -42.29
C THR A 296 20.39 3.93 -43.19
N MET A 297 19.69 2.80 -43.44
CA MET A 297 20.15 1.76 -44.37
C MET A 297 19.16 1.42 -45.51
N ALA A 298 18.14 2.25 -45.72
CA ALA A 298 17.19 2.04 -46.83
C ALA A 298 17.32 3.09 -47.98
N ASP A 299 18.30 3.99 -47.91
CA ASP A 299 18.46 5.06 -48.95
C ASP A 299 19.79 5.01 -49.70
N SER A 300 20.38 3.81 -49.86
CA SER A 300 21.65 3.64 -50.59
C SER A 300 21.59 2.57 -51.70
N THR A 301 20.41 2.18 -52.21
CA THR A 301 20.31 1.28 -53.36
C THR A 301 19.25 1.69 -54.37
N ALA A 302 19.10 3.00 -54.63
CA ALA A 302 18.23 3.49 -55.69
C ALA A 302 18.97 4.55 -56.52
N ASP A 303 20.13 4.18 -57.12
CA ASP A 303 20.67 4.94 -58.24
C ASP A 303 21.67 4.06 -58.98
N THR A 304 21.21 3.22 -59.88
CA THR A 304 21.92 2.74 -61.09
C THR A 304 20.97 1.79 -61.84
N THR A 305 20.26 2.26 -62.78
CA THR A 305 20.05 1.77 -64.15
C THR A 305 18.79 2.40 -64.74
N ALA A 306 19.00 3.58 -65.35
CA ALA A 306 18.15 4.05 -66.38
C ALA A 306 18.90 3.70 -67.71
N ASN A 307 18.37 2.82 -68.50
CA ASN A 307 18.35 2.96 -69.96
C ASN A 307 17.99 1.62 -70.64
N THR A 308 16.81 1.51 -71.22
CA THR A 308 16.51 1.02 -72.53
C THR A 308 15.02 0.67 -72.71
N ALA A 309 14.32 1.44 -73.47
CA ALA A 309 13.06 1.07 -74.12
C ALA A 309 13.41 0.72 -75.58
N PRO A 310 12.49 0.25 -76.50
CA PRO A 310 11.08 -0.10 -76.41
C PRO A 310 10.73 -1.43 -77.16
N GLY A 311 9.48 -1.92 -77.05
CA GLY A 311 8.99 -2.91 -77.95
C GLY A 311 7.71 -3.68 -77.59
N THR A 312 6.60 -3.26 -78.21
CA THR A 312 5.43 -4.04 -78.67
C THR A 312 4.55 -4.84 -77.73
N ALA A 313 3.30 -4.38 -77.62
CA ALA A 313 2.12 -5.20 -77.31
C ALA A 313 1.78 -6.16 -78.50
N PRO A 314 0.95 -7.21 -78.39
CA PRO A 314 -0.49 -7.05 -78.30
C PRO A 314 -1.28 -8.12 -77.42
N ASP A 315 -2.51 -7.71 -77.06
CA ASP A 315 -3.78 -8.45 -77.01
C ASP A 315 -3.85 -9.91 -76.57
N THR A 316 -4.63 -10.18 -75.56
CA THR A 316 -5.88 -10.99 -75.63
C THR A 316 -6.46 -11.19 -74.21
N ALA A 317 -7.72 -10.85 -74.05
CA ALA A 317 -8.62 -11.34 -72.99
C ALA A 317 -9.38 -12.58 -73.55
N PRO A 318 -10.30 -13.24 -72.81
CA PRO A 318 -10.62 -13.39 -71.40
C PRO A 318 -10.79 -14.89 -70.99
N GLY A 319 -10.91 -15.21 -69.74
CA GLY A 319 -11.24 -16.57 -69.34
C GLY A 319 -11.49 -16.79 -67.86
N THR A 320 -12.77 -16.77 -67.45
CA THR A 320 -13.45 -17.64 -66.47
C THR A 320 -12.86 -17.87 -65.10
N ALA A 321 -13.63 -17.46 -64.13
CA ALA A 321 -13.62 -17.98 -62.76
C ALA A 321 -13.96 -19.49 -62.68
N PRO A 322 -13.61 -20.16 -61.61
CA PRO A 322 -14.67 -20.77 -60.83
C PRO A 322 -14.58 -20.57 -59.29
N ASP A 323 -15.77 -20.45 -58.73
CA ASP A 323 -16.19 -20.68 -57.35
C ASP A 323 -15.57 -21.93 -56.69
N THR A 324 -15.34 -21.80 -55.39
CA THR A 324 -15.46 -22.77 -54.30
C THR A 324 -14.51 -22.29 -53.19
N VAL A 325 -14.82 -22.16 -51.91
CA VAL A 325 -15.66 -22.91 -51.00
C VAL A 325 -15.89 -22.03 -49.72
N ARG A 326 -17.15 -21.84 -49.45
CA ARG A 326 -17.67 -21.37 -48.17
C ARG A 326 -17.82 -22.57 -47.25
N LYS A 327 -17.24 -22.52 -46.04
CA LYS A 327 -17.64 -23.29 -44.80
C LYS A 327 -16.58 -22.99 -43.75
N ASN A 328 -16.88 -22.39 -42.59
CA ASN A 328 -17.57 -22.83 -41.44
C ASN A 328 -17.64 -21.66 -40.44
N ALA A 329 -18.85 -21.17 -40.17
CA ALA A 329 -19.18 -20.48 -38.96
C ALA A 329 -19.91 -21.49 -38.06
N PRO A 330 -19.64 -21.56 -36.75
CA PRO A 330 -20.45 -22.36 -35.84
C PRO A 330 -21.71 -21.61 -35.42
N GLU A 331 -22.78 -22.37 -35.36
CA GLU A 331 -24.16 -22.08 -35.00
C GLU A 331 -24.30 -21.61 -33.54
N PRO A 332 -25.22 -20.69 -33.19
CA PRO A 332 -25.48 -20.30 -31.79
C PRO A 332 -26.34 -21.36 -31.09
N ALA A 333 -25.99 -21.65 -29.82
CA ALA A 333 -26.69 -22.58 -28.94
C ALA A 333 -28.09 -22.08 -28.55
N PRO A 334 -29.08 -22.98 -28.32
CA PRO A 334 -30.44 -22.62 -28.05
C PRO A 334 -30.67 -22.14 -26.62
N GLU A 335 -31.59 -21.13 -26.49
CA GLU A 335 -32.14 -20.58 -25.25
C GLU A 335 -32.90 -21.67 -24.46
N PRO A 336 -32.73 -21.74 -23.11
CA PRO A 336 -33.60 -22.63 -22.32
C PRO A 336 -34.97 -22.00 -22.07
N ALA A 337 -35.99 -22.80 -22.30
CA ALA A 337 -37.40 -22.52 -22.14
C ALA A 337 -37.75 -22.02 -20.74
N ARG A 338 -38.59 -20.99 -20.71
CA ARG A 338 -39.35 -20.52 -19.54
C ARG A 338 -40.40 -21.60 -19.18
N GLU A 339 -40.23 -22.25 -18.05
CA GLU A 339 -41.28 -23.08 -17.43
C GLU A 339 -41.99 -22.23 -16.37
N SER A 340 -43.20 -21.85 -16.76
CA SER A 340 -44.23 -21.29 -15.90
C SER A 340 -44.88 -22.44 -15.10
N ALA A 341 -44.67 -22.46 -13.79
CA ALA A 341 -45.50 -23.26 -12.90
C ALA A 341 -46.20 -22.39 -11.88
N GLN A 342 -47.47 -22.16 -12.18
CA GLN A 342 -48.53 -21.82 -11.21
C GLN A 342 -48.61 -22.95 -10.17
N TRP A 343 -48.62 -22.59 -8.90
CA TRP A 343 -49.33 -23.36 -7.87
C TRP A 343 -50.15 -22.41 -7.00
N ALA A 344 -51.45 -22.54 -7.18
CA ALA A 344 -52.43 -21.96 -6.32
C ALA A 344 -52.79 -22.94 -5.19
N GLY A 345 -52.97 -22.42 -3.99
CA GLY A 345 -54.13 -22.73 -3.18
C GLY A 345 -54.04 -23.82 -2.13
N SER A 346 -54.45 -23.36 -1.00
CA SER A 346 -55.23 -23.99 0.09
C SER A 346 -54.45 -24.60 1.25
N GLY A 347 -54.56 -23.97 2.42
CA GLY A 347 -55.51 -24.38 3.45
C GLY A 347 -54.82 -25.15 4.58
N GLY A 348 -54.88 -24.60 5.77
CA GLY A 348 -54.60 -25.29 7.02
C GLY A 348 -53.97 -24.39 8.03
#